data_52748576134bfac8329e275284cdd89e
#
_entry.id   52748576134bfac8329e275284cdd89e
#
_cell.length_a   1.000
_cell.length_b   1.000
_cell.length_c   1.000
_cell.angle_alpha   90.00
_cell.angle_beta   90.00
_cell.angle_gamma   90.00
#
_symmetry.space_group_name_H-M   'P 1'
#
loop_
_entity.id
_entity.type
_entity.pdbx_description
1 polymer ?
#
loop_
_entity_poly.entity_id
_entity_poly.type
_entity_poly.pdbx_seq_one_letter_code
_entity_poly.pdbx_strand_id
1 'polypeptide(L)'
;MASFSSLVKEILPYVPMCPDSLVEQHLRAATIEFCERSKAYILDMDPFNTISGVYEYDFDIPVGTEVHQVLLMTHDGNDMDPISPRSLELNYPDWRDKTGQPHVYLQKTPTTFWIVPVPSGSKQVIASVALKPTRTSNNIDTTISNQYRDAIIYGALYRLLRIPNKEWTDIGASQEYSFQFSIEAKQAELRARGGDLGVKRTVKYKGIGMPRRRYGRYGKEIDY
;
A
#
# COMPACT_ATOMS: atom_id res chain seq x y z
N MET A 1 8.01 -12.45 -12.49
CA MET A 1 6.86 -12.91 -11.67
C MET A 1 7.05 -14.38 -11.34
N ALA A 2 6.76 -14.79 -10.10
CA ALA A 2 6.74 -16.19 -9.67
C ALA A 2 5.28 -16.70 -9.68
N SER A 3 5.08 -18.01 -9.93
CA SER A 3 3.73 -18.59 -9.87
C SER A 3 3.40 -19.02 -8.44
N PHE A 4 2.15 -18.88 -8.01
CA PHE A 4 1.69 -19.42 -6.73
C PHE A 4 1.88 -20.94 -6.64
N SER A 5 1.78 -21.67 -7.76
CA SER A 5 2.03 -23.12 -7.79
C SER A 5 3.44 -23.52 -7.32
N SER A 6 4.43 -22.63 -7.41
CA SER A 6 5.77 -22.89 -6.88
C SER A 6 5.82 -22.97 -5.35
N LEU A 7 4.91 -22.28 -4.67
CA LEU A 7 4.81 -22.25 -3.21
C LEU A 7 3.94 -23.38 -2.64
N VAL A 8 3.10 -24.01 -3.46
CA VAL A 8 2.21 -25.10 -3.05
C VAL A 8 3.00 -26.24 -2.42
N LYS A 9 4.14 -26.60 -3.02
CA LYS A 9 4.98 -27.73 -2.55
C LYS A 9 5.51 -27.54 -1.12
N GLU A 10 5.59 -26.30 -0.64
CA GLU A 10 6.06 -25.99 0.72
C GLU A 10 4.94 -26.09 1.76
N ILE A 11 3.70 -25.94 1.32
CA ILE A 11 2.52 -25.99 2.19
C ILE A 11 1.99 -27.42 2.33
N LEU A 12 2.05 -28.23 1.26
CA LEU A 12 1.51 -29.59 1.25
C LEU A 12 1.95 -30.49 2.42
N PRO A 13 3.22 -30.44 2.92
CA PRO A 13 3.61 -31.25 4.07
C PRO A 13 2.83 -30.95 5.34
N TYR A 14 2.28 -29.73 5.48
CA TYR A 14 1.49 -29.30 6.66
C TYR A 14 0.00 -29.59 6.50
N VAL A 15 -0.48 -29.75 5.28
CA VAL A 15 -1.89 -30.00 4.96
C VAL A 15 -2.01 -31.18 3.97
N PRO A 16 -1.70 -32.40 4.42
CA PRO A 16 -1.75 -33.57 3.56
C PRO A 16 -3.13 -33.75 2.96
N MET A 17 -3.22 -34.25 1.73
CA MET A 17 -4.47 -34.47 0.97
C MET A 17 -5.25 -33.20 0.64
N CYS A 18 -4.71 -32.01 0.90
CA CYS A 18 -5.33 -30.76 0.46
C CYS A 18 -5.19 -30.58 -1.06
N PRO A 19 -6.26 -30.24 -1.79
CA PRO A 19 -6.16 -29.96 -3.22
C PRO A 19 -5.27 -28.73 -3.50
N ASP A 20 -4.37 -28.84 -4.49
CA ASP A 20 -3.45 -27.76 -4.88
C ASP A 20 -4.18 -26.44 -5.18
N SER A 21 -5.34 -26.52 -5.84
CA SER A 21 -6.16 -25.36 -6.17
C SER A 21 -6.66 -24.61 -4.91
N LEU A 22 -6.95 -25.34 -3.84
CA LEU A 22 -7.34 -24.74 -2.56
C LEU A 22 -6.14 -24.07 -1.89
N VAL A 23 -4.97 -24.71 -1.93
CA VAL A 23 -3.72 -24.12 -1.43
C VAL A 23 -3.39 -22.84 -2.19
N GLU A 24 -3.45 -22.84 -3.52
CA GLU A 24 -3.23 -21.64 -4.33
C GLU A 24 -4.21 -20.51 -4.02
N GLN A 25 -5.48 -20.83 -3.80
CA GLN A 25 -6.49 -19.84 -3.41
C GLN A 25 -6.13 -19.17 -2.08
N HIS A 26 -5.68 -19.95 -1.08
CA HIS A 26 -5.28 -19.40 0.21
C HIS A 26 -3.94 -18.68 0.17
N LEU A 27 -2.98 -19.11 -0.64
CA LEU A 27 -1.74 -18.38 -0.93
C LEU A 27 -2.03 -17.00 -1.53
N ARG A 28 -2.91 -16.93 -2.52
CA ARG A 28 -3.34 -15.67 -3.13
C ARG A 28 -4.00 -14.75 -2.12
N ALA A 29 -4.94 -15.28 -1.33
CA ALA A 29 -5.61 -14.51 -0.30
C ALA A 29 -4.64 -14.02 0.81
N ALA A 30 -3.64 -14.83 1.17
CA ALA A 30 -2.59 -14.45 2.11
C ALA A 30 -1.71 -13.33 1.56
N THR A 31 -1.33 -13.42 0.28
CA THR A 31 -0.52 -12.40 -0.38
C THR A 31 -1.26 -11.06 -0.48
N ILE A 32 -2.54 -11.09 -0.84
CA ILE A 32 -3.38 -9.88 -0.88
C ILE A 32 -3.41 -9.21 0.49
N GLU A 33 -3.75 -9.97 1.55
CA GLU A 33 -3.79 -9.43 2.91
C GLU A 33 -2.42 -8.92 3.37
N PHE A 34 -1.35 -9.64 3.03
CA PHE A 34 0.02 -9.21 3.33
C PHE A 34 0.33 -7.85 2.69
N CYS A 35 0.07 -7.69 1.38
CA CYS A 35 0.29 -6.43 0.67
C CYS A 35 -0.56 -5.29 1.22
N GLU A 36 -1.83 -5.55 1.58
CA GLU A 36 -2.72 -4.55 2.18
C GLU A 36 -2.22 -4.07 3.55
N ARG A 37 -1.72 -4.98 4.39
CA ARG A 37 -1.22 -4.64 5.73
C ARG A 37 0.16 -3.99 5.69
N SER A 38 1.08 -4.56 4.90
CA SER A 38 2.48 -4.14 4.90
C SER A 38 2.75 -2.96 3.97
N LYS A 39 1.99 -2.84 2.87
CA LYS A 39 2.27 -1.91 1.76
C LYS A 39 3.69 -2.09 1.19
N ALA A 40 4.23 -3.32 1.29
CA ALA A 40 5.60 -3.61 0.90
C ALA A 40 5.78 -3.77 -0.61
N TYR A 41 4.68 -3.98 -1.35
CA TYR A 41 4.73 -4.02 -2.81
C TYR A 41 4.60 -2.59 -3.36
N ILE A 42 5.72 -1.87 -3.42
CA ILE A 42 5.79 -0.50 -3.88
C ILE A 42 6.20 -0.48 -5.35
N LEU A 43 5.52 0.32 -6.15
CA LEU A 43 5.86 0.63 -7.53
C LEU A 43 5.99 2.15 -7.68
N ASP A 44 7.15 2.59 -8.11
CA ASP A 44 7.33 3.94 -8.62
C ASP A 44 6.93 3.94 -10.09
N MET A 45 5.86 4.64 -10.42
CA MET A 45 5.32 4.70 -11.78
C MET A 45 6.24 5.53 -12.67
N ASP A 46 6.29 5.15 -13.95
CA ASP A 46 6.98 5.99 -14.93
C ASP A 46 6.32 7.38 -14.97
N PRO A 47 7.14 8.44 -14.96
CA PRO A 47 6.63 9.80 -15.02
C PRO A 47 5.85 10.05 -16.33
N PHE A 48 4.64 10.59 -16.20
CA PHE A 48 3.80 10.93 -17.35
C PHE A 48 3.40 12.40 -17.33
N ASN A 49 2.95 12.92 -18.46
CA ASN A 49 2.51 14.31 -18.56
C ASN A 49 0.98 14.40 -18.57
N THR A 50 0.45 15.40 -17.87
CA THR A 50 -0.99 15.72 -17.91
C THR A 50 -1.40 16.24 -19.29
N ILE A 51 -2.66 16.08 -19.61
CA ILE A 51 -3.31 16.61 -20.81
C ILE A 51 -4.29 17.69 -20.37
N SER A 52 -4.23 18.85 -21.01
CA SER A 52 -5.16 19.95 -20.71
C SER A 52 -6.61 19.50 -20.88
N GLY A 53 -7.45 19.79 -19.88
CA GLY A 53 -8.86 19.41 -19.89
C GLY A 53 -9.17 17.96 -19.47
N VAL A 54 -8.16 17.15 -19.18
CA VAL A 54 -8.35 15.77 -18.73
C VAL A 54 -8.05 15.69 -17.24
N TYR A 55 -9.00 15.18 -16.46
CA TYR A 55 -8.86 15.01 -15.02
C TYR A 55 -8.72 13.55 -14.58
N GLU A 56 -9.10 12.59 -15.43
CA GLU A 56 -9.07 11.16 -15.13
C GLU A 56 -7.90 10.50 -15.85
N TYR A 57 -7.14 9.71 -15.11
CA TYR A 57 -5.95 9.00 -15.57
C TYR A 57 -5.96 7.57 -15.05
N ASP A 58 -5.38 6.66 -15.84
CA ASP A 58 -5.14 5.29 -15.43
C ASP A 58 -3.78 5.16 -14.73
N PHE A 59 -3.70 4.24 -13.75
CA PHE A 59 -2.42 3.82 -13.20
C PHE A 59 -1.74 2.86 -14.19
N ASP A 60 -0.51 3.16 -14.57
CA ASP A 60 0.32 2.23 -15.35
C ASP A 60 0.94 1.19 -14.41
N ILE A 61 0.26 0.07 -14.27
CA ILE A 61 0.59 -0.99 -13.32
C ILE A 61 0.69 -2.36 -14.01
N PRO A 62 1.51 -3.29 -13.48
CA PRO A 62 1.64 -4.63 -14.04
C PRO A 62 0.32 -5.39 -14.09
N VAL A 63 0.12 -6.15 -15.17
CA VAL A 63 -1.07 -7.00 -15.34
C VAL A 63 -1.20 -7.98 -14.17
N GLY A 64 -2.42 -8.12 -13.64
CA GLY A 64 -2.71 -8.97 -12.49
C GLY A 64 -2.46 -8.30 -11.15
N THR A 65 -2.21 -6.98 -11.13
CA THR A 65 -2.12 -6.17 -9.91
C THR A 65 -3.18 -5.07 -9.89
N GLU A 66 -3.39 -4.51 -8.72
CA GLU A 66 -4.27 -3.35 -8.50
C GLU A 66 -3.66 -2.44 -7.43
N VAL A 67 -3.93 -1.14 -7.54
CA VAL A 67 -3.46 -0.15 -6.56
C VAL A 67 -4.27 -0.27 -5.29
N HIS A 68 -3.58 -0.58 -4.20
CA HIS A 68 -4.17 -0.55 -2.86
C HIS A 68 -4.21 0.87 -2.31
N GLN A 69 -3.10 1.60 -2.44
CA GLN A 69 -2.97 2.97 -1.94
C GLN A 69 -1.91 3.75 -2.73
N VAL A 70 -2.19 5.00 -3.01
CA VAL A 70 -1.16 5.96 -3.47
C VAL A 70 -0.35 6.41 -2.26
N LEU A 71 0.97 6.27 -2.32
CA LEU A 71 1.90 6.64 -1.26
C LEU A 71 2.41 8.08 -1.41
N LEU A 72 2.70 8.46 -2.65
CA LEU A 72 3.16 9.79 -3.04
C LEU A 72 2.59 10.12 -4.42
N MET A 73 2.20 11.34 -4.62
CA MET A 73 1.87 11.88 -5.94
C MET A 73 2.30 13.33 -6.01
N THR A 74 3.03 13.69 -7.06
CA THR A 74 3.47 15.07 -7.30
C THR A 74 3.06 15.54 -8.68
N HIS A 75 2.77 16.82 -8.82
CA HIS A 75 2.49 17.47 -10.10
C HIS A 75 3.40 18.70 -10.26
N ASP A 76 4.21 18.71 -11.31
CA ASP A 76 5.20 19.77 -11.58
C ASP A 76 6.14 20.03 -10.37
N GLY A 77 6.54 18.93 -9.67
CA GLY A 77 7.40 18.98 -8.49
C GLY A 77 6.71 19.38 -7.17
N ASN A 78 5.40 19.66 -7.19
CA ASN A 78 4.64 19.97 -5.99
C ASN A 78 3.85 18.76 -5.51
N ASP A 79 3.86 18.50 -4.21
CA ASP A 79 3.09 17.41 -3.61
C ASP A 79 1.60 17.65 -3.78
N MET A 80 0.86 16.57 -4.04
CA MET A 80 -0.59 16.57 -4.12
C MET A 80 -1.19 15.86 -2.91
N ASP A 81 -2.24 16.46 -2.34
CA ASP A 81 -2.94 15.89 -1.19
C ASP A 81 -4.06 14.92 -1.61
N PRO A 82 -4.20 13.77 -0.92
CA PRO A 82 -5.33 12.88 -1.16
C PRO A 82 -6.64 13.50 -0.65
N ILE A 83 -7.71 13.39 -1.45
CA ILE A 83 -9.02 13.87 -1.07
C ILE A 83 -10.07 12.76 -1.15
N SER A 84 -11.04 12.77 -0.24
CA SER A 84 -12.19 11.85 -0.33
C SER A 84 -13.24 12.35 -1.32
N PRO A 85 -14.05 11.46 -1.92
CA PRO A 85 -15.13 11.88 -2.84
C PRO A 85 -16.08 12.91 -2.21
N ARG A 86 -16.44 12.71 -0.95
CA ARG A 86 -17.32 13.63 -0.22
C ARG A 86 -16.65 15.00 0.00
N SER A 87 -15.39 15.00 0.41
CA SER A 87 -14.65 16.25 0.62
C SER A 87 -14.41 16.99 -0.68
N LEU A 88 -14.23 16.27 -1.79
CA LEU A 88 -14.10 16.87 -3.11
C LEU A 88 -15.37 17.65 -3.51
N GLU A 89 -16.52 17.03 -3.40
CA GLU A 89 -17.81 17.70 -3.76
C GLU A 89 -18.17 18.86 -2.80
N LEU A 90 -17.76 18.78 -1.53
CA LEU A 90 -17.99 19.86 -0.57
C LEU A 90 -17.06 21.06 -0.74
N ASN A 91 -15.75 20.80 -0.95
CA ASN A 91 -14.74 21.86 -0.98
C ASN A 91 -14.53 22.44 -2.38
N TYR A 92 -14.90 21.68 -3.42
CA TYR A 92 -14.70 22.05 -4.83
C TYR A 92 -15.95 21.73 -5.65
N PRO A 93 -17.12 22.39 -5.40
CA PRO A 93 -18.39 22.02 -6.05
C PRO A 93 -18.32 22.11 -7.59
N ASP A 94 -17.55 23.05 -8.14
CA ASP A 94 -17.39 23.27 -9.57
C ASP A 94 -16.07 22.68 -10.13
N TRP A 95 -15.53 21.66 -9.49
CA TRP A 95 -14.19 21.15 -9.81
C TRP A 95 -14.06 20.63 -11.25
N ARG A 96 -15.16 20.19 -11.86
CA ARG A 96 -15.17 19.67 -13.25
C ARG A 96 -14.99 20.76 -14.28
N ASP A 97 -15.43 21.99 -13.95
CA ASP A 97 -15.39 23.15 -14.87
C ASP A 97 -14.17 24.05 -14.61
N LYS A 98 -13.54 23.90 -13.44
CA LYS A 98 -12.37 24.69 -13.06
C LYS A 98 -11.09 24.05 -13.58
N THR A 99 -10.38 24.81 -14.42
CA THR A 99 -9.04 24.46 -14.88
C THR A 99 -7.98 25.18 -14.05
N GLY A 100 -6.84 24.54 -13.84
CA GLY A 100 -5.76 25.12 -13.05
C GLY A 100 -4.59 24.17 -12.84
N GLN A 101 -3.76 24.48 -11.86
CA GLN A 101 -2.70 23.58 -11.40
C GLN A 101 -3.26 22.59 -10.40
N PRO A 102 -3.23 21.28 -10.68
CA PRO A 102 -3.65 20.25 -9.75
C PRO A 102 -2.85 20.28 -8.44
N HIS A 103 -3.57 20.14 -7.33
CA HIS A 103 -2.98 20.09 -5.99
C HIS A 103 -3.61 19.04 -5.09
N VAL A 104 -4.72 18.41 -5.54
CA VAL A 104 -5.32 17.26 -4.86
C VAL A 104 -5.59 16.14 -5.85
N TYR A 105 -5.60 14.91 -5.35
CA TYR A 105 -5.97 13.74 -6.14
C TYR A 105 -6.97 12.85 -5.42
N LEU A 106 -7.75 12.10 -6.18
CA LEU A 106 -8.70 11.12 -5.71
C LEU A 106 -8.47 9.78 -6.41
N GLN A 107 -8.11 8.73 -5.66
CA GLN A 107 -8.14 7.38 -6.20
C GLN A 107 -9.60 6.94 -6.37
N LYS A 108 -10.07 6.87 -7.62
CA LYS A 108 -11.47 6.56 -7.95
C LYS A 108 -11.74 5.07 -7.91
N THR A 109 -10.85 4.31 -8.54
CA THR A 109 -10.88 2.84 -8.59
C THR A 109 -9.48 2.30 -8.29
N PRO A 110 -9.29 0.98 -8.13
CA PRO A 110 -7.95 0.41 -8.02
C PRO A 110 -7.06 0.62 -9.26
N THR A 111 -7.63 1.06 -10.38
CA THR A 111 -6.92 1.27 -11.65
C THR A 111 -6.94 2.70 -12.15
N THR A 112 -7.81 3.58 -11.59
CA THR A 112 -7.96 4.96 -12.07
C THR A 112 -7.89 5.98 -10.93
N PHE A 113 -7.46 7.19 -11.26
CA PHE A 113 -7.45 8.31 -10.32
C PHE A 113 -7.83 9.62 -11.01
N TRP A 114 -8.28 10.58 -10.22
CA TRP A 114 -8.60 11.93 -10.66
C TRP A 114 -7.65 12.93 -10.05
N ILE A 115 -7.33 13.97 -10.80
CA ILE A 115 -6.54 15.11 -10.33
C ILE A 115 -7.35 16.38 -10.42
N VAL A 116 -7.25 17.23 -9.39
CA VAL A 116 -8.12 18.41 -9.24
C VAL A 116 -7.30 19.61 -8.76
N PRO A 117 -7.58 20.81 -9.31
CA PRO A 117 -8.48 21.12 -10.45
C PRO A 117 -8.03 20.47 -11.76
N VAL A 118 -8.90 20.50 -12.77
CA VAL A 118 -8.59 19.96 -14.11
C VAL A 118 -7.35 20.64 -14.65
N PRO A 119 -6.33 19.89 -15.14
CA PRO A 119 -5.08 20.49 -15.64
C PRO A 119 -5.32 21.51 -16.75
N SER A 120 -4.69 22.67 -16.65
CA SER A 120 -4.72 23.71 -17.68
C SER A 120 -3.65 23.52 -18.78
N GLY A 121 -2.69 22.60 -18.58
CA GLY A 121 -1.60 22.35 -19.50
C GLY A 121 -0.91 21.02 -19.24
N SER A 122 0.13 20.75 -20.05
CA SER A 122 0.93 19.54 -19.94
C SER A 122 2.06 19.76 -18.92
N LYS A 123 2.01 19.03 -17.82
CA LYS A 123 2.99 19.03 -16.73
C LYS A 123 3.23 17.62 -16.24
N GLN A 124 4.43 17.36 -15.73
CA GLN A 124 4.83 16.04 -15.27
C GLN A 124 4.14 15.65 -13.95
N VAL A 125 3.66 14.42 -13.90
CA VAL A 125 3.17 13.73 -12.69
C VAL A 125 4.12 12.58 -12.38
N ILE A 126 4.48 12.46 -11.12
CA ILE A 126 5.24 11.33 -10.57
C ILE A 126 4.38 10.74 -9.47
N ALA A 127 4.21 9.43 -9.47
CA ALA A 127 3.45 8.74 -8.44
C ALA A 127 4.17 7.47 -7.96
N SER A 128 4.11 7.23 -6.66
CA SER A 128 4.53 6.00 -6.00
C SER A 128 3.31 5.34 -5.37
N VAL A 129 3.07 4.08 -5.69
CA VAL A 129 1.85 3.37 -5.30
C VAL A 129 2.18 2.05 -4.60
N ALA A 130 1.37 1.69 -3.61
CA ALA A 130 1.37 0.36 -3.03
C ALA A 130 0.40 -0.53 -3.81
N LEU A 131 0.91 -1.63 -4.33
CA LEU A 131 0.16 -2.60 -5.12
C LEU A 131 -0.24 -3.81 -4.28
N LYS A 132 -1.21 -4.56 -4.80
CA LYS A 132 -1.57 -5.91 -4.37
C LYS A 132 -1.97 -6.75 -5.59
N PRO A 133 -1.83 -8.09 -5.54
CA PRO A 133 -2.35 -8.95 -6.59
C PRO A 133 -3.87 -8.87 -6.67
N THR A 134 -4.42 -9.03 -7.88
CA THR A 134 -5.87 -9.21 -8.05
C THR A 134 -6.28 -10.61 -7.58
N ARG A 135 -7.57 -10.80 -7.29
CA ARG A 135 -8.12 -12.11 -6.89
C ARG A 135 -8.01 -13.19 -7.96
N THR A 136 -7.81 -12.79 -9.20
CA THR A 136 -7.69 -13.68 -10.36
C THR A 136 -6.25 -13.90 -10.79
N SER A 137 -5.28 -13.21 -10.18
CA SER A 137 -3.86 -13.35 -10.51
C SER A 137 -3.35 -14.75 -10.16
N ASN A 138 -2.63 -15.37 -11.09
CA ASN A 138 -1.93 -16.63 -10.87
C ASN A 138 -0.46 -16.44 -10.51
N ASN A 139 0.01 -15.19 -10.57
CA ASN A 139 1.39 -14.85 -10.35
C ASN A 139 1.53 -13.85 -9.21
N ILE A 140 2.67 -13.91 -8.56
CA ILE A 140 3.13 -13.00 -7.53
C ILE A 140 4.40 -12.29 -8.03
N ASP A 141 4.62 -11.06 -7.61
CA ASP A 141 5.89 -10.39 -7.87
C ASP A 141 7.07 -11.17 -7.27
N THR A 142 8.16 -11.25 -8.03
CA THR A 142 9.34 -12.06 -7.62
C THR A 142 9.99 -11.49 -6.36
N THR A 143 10.02 -10.17 -6.21
CA THR A 143 10.59 -9.50 -5.03
C THR A 143 9.77 -9.86 -3.78
N ILE A 144 8.45 -9.76 -3.86
CA ILE A 144 7.54 -10.11 -2.76
C ILE A 144 7.64 -11.60 -2.43
N SER A 145 7.65 -12.47 -3.46
CA SER A 145 7.77 -13.92 -3.26
C SER A 145 9.07 -14.35 -2.61
N ASN A 146 10.19 -13.68 -2.93
CA ASN A 146 11.49 -14.04 -2.39
C ASN A 146 11.73 -13.44 -1.00
N GLN A 147 11.36 -12.18 -0.82
CA GLN A 147 11.66 -11.44 0.41
C GLN A 147 10.71 -11.77 1.56
N TYR A 148 9.44 -12.08 1.24
CA TYR A 148 8.38 -12.30 2.23
C TYR A 148 7.72 -13.68 2.10
N ARG A 149 8.51 -14.67 1.62
CA ARG A 149 8.07 -16.04 1.38
C ARG A 149 7.41 -16.66 2.60
N ASP A 150 8.10 -16.62 3.73
CA ASP A 150 7.64 -17.24 4.97
C ASP A 150 6.34 -16.57 5.47
N ALA A 151 6.25 -15.25 5.38
CA ALA A 151 5.02 -14.53 5.73
C ALA A 151 3.82 -15.00 4.91
N ILE A 152 3.99 -15.19 3.60
CA ILE A 152 2.92 -15.64 2.71
C ILE A 152 2.53 -17.08 3.05
N ILE A 153 3.50 -17.96 3.34
CA ILE A 153 3.25 -19.35 3.76
C ILE A 153 2.49 -19.38 5.07
N TYR A 154 2.91 -18.63 6.10
CA TYR A 154 2.18 -18.52 7.37
C TYR A 154 0.75 -18.01 7.17
N GLY A 155 0.60 -17.00 6.31
CA GLY A 155 -0.70 -16.46 5.92
C GLY A 155 -1.63 -17.47 5.25
N ALA A 156 -1.10 -18.39 4.46
CA ALA A 156 -1.88 -19.48 3.85
C ALA A 156 -2.18 -20.59 4.85
N LEU A 157 -1.18 -21.00 5.66
CA LEU A 157 -1.32 -22.08 6.64
C LEU A 157 -2.37 -21.74 7.69
N TYR A 158 -2.38 -20.53 8.28
CA TYR A 158 -3.38 -20.21 9.28
C TYR A 158 -4.81 -20.29 8.76
N ARG A 159 -5.03 -20.03 7.47
CA ARG A 159 -6.34 -20.15 6.83
C ARG A 159 -6.72 -21.59 6.55
N LEU A 160 -5.77 -22.40 6.04
CA LEU A 160 -5.99 -23.79 5.69
C LEU A 160 -6.25 -24.64 6.92
N LEU A 161 -5.44 -24.50 7.98
CA LEU A 161 -5.56 -25.27 9.21
C LEU A 161 -6.82 -24.93 10.02
N ARG A 162 -7.48 -23.81 9.72
CA ARG A 162 -8.73 -23.38 10.34
C ARG A 162 -9.96 -23.95 9.66
N ILE A 163 -9.85 -24.60 8.49
CA ILE A 163 -11.00 -25.18 7.77
C ILE A 163 -11.53 -26.37 8.60
N PRO A 164 -12.82 -26.35 9.03
CA PRO A 164 -13.34 -27.38 9.90
C PRO A 164 -13.53 -28.71 9.17
N ASN A 165 -13.49 -29.81 9.93
CA ASN A 165 -13.78 -31.17 9.45
C ASN A 165 -12.87 -31.64 8.31
N LYS A 166 -11.60 -31.29 8.34
CA LYS A 166 -10.57 -31.81 7.43
C LYS A 166 -9.51 -32.55 8.24
N GLU A 167 -8.83 -33.50 7.59
CA GLU A 167 -7.74 -34.26 8.21
C GLU A 167 -6.59 -33.37 8.70
N TRP A 168 -6.38 -32.22 8.05
CA TRP A 168 -5.36 -31.23 8.39
C TRP A 168 -5.85 -30.12 9.32
N THR A 169 -7.06 -30.22 9.86
CA THR A 169 -7.59 -29.19 10.78
C THR A 169 -6.79 -29.16 12.08
N ASP A 170 -6.13 -28.04 12.36
CA ASP A 170 -5.41 -27.78 13.61
C ASP A 170 -5.57 -26.33 14.01
N ILE A 171 -6.46 -26.07 14.98
CA ILE A 171 -6.77 -24.72 15.47
C ILE A 171 -5.59 -24.14 16.25
N GLY A 172 -4.84 -24.96 17.00
CA GLY A 172 -3.67 -24.51 17.76
C GLY A 172 -2.57 -24.01 16.85
N ALA A 173 -2.19 -24.83 15.86
CA ALA A 173 -1.22 -24.42 14.86
C ALA A 173 -1.70 -23.21 14.02
N SER A 174 -2.99 -23.15 13.70
CA SER A 174 -3.58 -22.00 12.99
C SER A 174 -3.39 -20.70 13.77
N GLN A 175 -3.57 -20.69 15.09
CA GLN A 175 -3.35 -19.50 15.92
C GLN A 175 -1.90 -19.06 15.92
N GLU A 176 -0.96 -20.00 16.03
CA GLU A 176 0.48 -19.72 15.96
C GLU A 176 0.87 -19.10 14.63
N TYR A 177 0.48 -19.71 13.50
CA TYR A 177 0.77 -19.15 12.17
C TYR A 177 0.11 -17.79 11.94
N SER A 178 -1.08 -17.54 12.50
CA SER A 178 -1.73 -16.21 12.44
C SER A 178 -0.91 -15.15 13.20
N PHE A 179 -0.33 -15.52 14.34
CA PHE A 179 0.53 -14.63 15.11
C PHE A 179 1.84 -14.33 14.36
N GLN A 180 2.52 -15.35 13.80
CA GLN A 180 3.73 -15.19 13.01
C GLN A 180 3.48 -14.33 11.76
N PHE A 181 2.39 -14.57 11.04
CA PHE A 181 1.98 -13.75 9.91
C PHE A 181 1.81 -12.27 10.27
N SER A 182 1.20 -11.99 11.43
CA SER A 182 0.98 -10.63 11.90
C SER A 182 2.28 -9.91 12.26
N ILE A 183 3.25 -10.63 12.85
CA ILE A 183 4.59 -10.10 13.14
C ILE A 183 5.32 -9.75 11.83
N GLU A 184 5.36 -10.70 10.89
CA GLU A 184 6.06 -10.51 9.61
C GLU A 184 5.44 -9.38 8.80
N ALA A 185 4.11 -9.29 8.73
CA ALA A 185 3.42 -8.19 8.05
C ALA A 185 3.73 -6.83 8.70
N LYS A 186 3.84 -6.78 10.04
CA LYS A 186 4.21 -5.55 10.75
C LYS A 186 5.66 -5.15 10.53
N GLN A 187 6.57 -6.12 10.51
CA GLN A 187 7.98 -5.86 10.18
C GLN A 187 8.13 -5.35 8.74
N ALA A 188 7.41 -5.96 7.79
CA ALA A 188 7.39 -5.52 6.40
C ALA A 188 6.83 -4.10 6.26
N GLU A 189 5.76 -3.75 7.00
CA GLU A 189 5.23 -2.37 7.05
C GLU A 189 6.29 -1.37 7.55
N LEU A 190 7.03 -1.72 8.58
CA LEU A 190 8.07 -0.85 9.11
C LEU A 190 9.22 -0.66 8.11
N ARG A 191 9.60 -1.71 7.37
CA ARG A 191 10.58 -1.61 6.28
C ARG A 191 10.06 -0.76 5.13
N ALA A 192 8.82 -0.98 4.67
CA ALA A 192 8.20 -0.20 3.60
C ALA A 192 8.15 1.30 3.93
N ARG A 193 7.87 1.66 5.19
CA ARG A 193 7.85 3.06 5.65
C ARG A 193 9.23 3.68 5.87
N GLY A 194 10.22 2.87 6.22
CA GLY A 194 11.55 3.33 6.63
C GLY A 194 12.62 3.21 5.55
N GLY A 195 12.33 2.51 4.45
CA GLY A 195 13.34 1.98 3.55
C GLY A 195 14.19 0.91 4.26
N ASP A 196 14.96 0.15 3.49
CA ASP A 196 15.92 -0.84 4.03
C ASP A 196 17.15 -0.20 4.71
N LEU A 197 17.22 1.13 4.66
CA LEU A 197 18.22 1.90 5.36
C LEU A 197 17.85 1.94 6.83
N GLY A 198 18.71 1.41 7.71
CA GLY A 198 18.59 1.47 9.17
C GLY A 198 18.65 2.91 9.72
N VAL A 199 17.83 3.78 9.18
CA VAL A 199 17.72 5.19 9.58
C VAL A 199 17.13 5.24 10.99
N LYS A 200 17.90 5.65 11.96
CA LYS A 200 17.41 6.00 13.29
C LYS A 200 16.33 7.08 13.12
N ARG A 201 15.07 6.71 13.30
CA ARG A 201 13.98 7.68 13.34
C ARG A 201 14.17 8.58 14.55
N THR A 202 14.65 9.79 14.33
CA THR A 202 14.63 10.83 15.37
C THR A 202 13.20 11.34 15.42
N VAL A 203 12.45 10.93 16.42
CA VAL A 203 11.15 11.55 16.72
C VAL A 203 11.41 12.98 17.14
N LYS A 204 11.27 13.93 16.22
CA LYS A 204 11.20 15.34 16.59
C LYS A 204 9.85 15.54 17.27
N TYR A 205 9.85 15.62 18.58
CA TYR A 205 8.67 16.00 19.36
C TYR A 205 8.28 17.42 18.96
N LYS A 206 7.29 17.54 18.12
CA LYS A 206 6.62 18.80 17.84
C LYS A 206 5.66 19.00 19.02
N GLY A 207 6.11 19.71 20.04
CA GLY A 207 5.29 19.99 21.22
C GLY A 207 3.93 20.54 20.78
N ILE A 208 2.87 19.98 21.35
CA ILE A 208 1.51 20.44 21.13
C ILE A 208 1.43 21.89 21.62
N GLY A 209 1.41 22.82 20.68
CA GLY A 209 0.66 24.05 20.71
C GLY A 209 0.84 25.03 21.87
N MET A 210 2.06 25.24 22.40
CA MET A 210 2.33 26.52 23.07
C MET A 210 3.59 27.14 22.47
N PRO A 211 3.52 28.38 21.95
CA PRO A 211 4.73 29.10 21.61
C PRO A 211 5.56 29.19 22.89
N ARG A 212 6.72 28.53 22.91
CA ARG A 212 7.66 28.73 24.01
C ARG A 212 8.08 30.20 23.98
N ARG A 213 7.55 31.00 24.87
CA ARG A 213 8.13 32.30 25.19
C ARG A 213 9.55 32.06 25.70
N ARG A 214 10.54 32.38 24.89
CA ARG A 214 11.93 32.38 25.33
C ARG A 214 12.14 33.63 26.13
N TYR A 215 12.32 33.48 27.44
CA TYR A 215 12.82 34.56 28.27
C TYR A 215 14.34 34.56 28.17
N GLY A 216 14.90 35.72 27.89
CA GLY A 216 16.34 35.94 28.00
C GLY A 216 16.82 35.76 29.45
N ARG A 217 18.13 35.65 29.64
CA ARG A 217 18.80 35.40 30.92
C ARG A 217 18.39 36.35 32.08
N TYR A 218 17.66 37.42 31.78
CA TYR A 218 17.16 38.41 32.71
C TYR A 218 15.63 38.62 32.64
N GLY A 219 14.89 37.62 32.16
CA GLY A 219 13.42 37.64 32.15
C GLY A 219 12.75 38.62 31.19
N LYS A 220 13.50 39.21 30.24
CA LYS A 220 12.94 40.09 29.21
C LYS A 220 12.56 39.26 27.98
N GLU A 221 11.37 39.52 27.43
CA GLU A 221 10.90 38.94 26.16
C GLU A 221 11.82 39.38 25.02
N ILE A 222 12.28 38.45 24.21
CA ILE A 222 13.10 38.73 23.01
C ILE A 222 12.20 38.47 21.82
N ASP A 223 11.77 39.56 21.15
CA ASP A 223 11.11 39.51 19.86
C ASP A 223 12.15 39.25 18.76
N TYR A 224 11.88 38.27 17.93
CA TYR A 224 12.55 38.02 16.66
C TYR A 224 11.52 38.06 15.53
#